data_f389963c478802a9a4f5207d89db3e7e
#
_entry.id   f389963c478802a9a4f5207d89db3e7e
#
_cell.length_a   1.000
_cell.length_b   1.000
_cell.length_c   1.000
_cell.angle_alpha   90.00
_cell.angle_beta   90.00
_cell.angle_gamma   90.00
#
_symmetry.space_group_name_H-M   'P 1'
#
loop_
_entity.id
_entity.type
_entity.pdbx_description
1 polymer ?
#
loop_
_entity_poly.entity_id
_entity_poly.type
_entity_poly.pdbx_seq_one_letter_code
_entity_poly.pdbx_strand_id
1 'polypeptide(L)'
;IERYTPDPLARALGQVRGLVVSEGIPRIADALGALDSGPPPTIDGGSPALTEAAQSVGRVTGAAYACGQTQSGSAFVIADDRLLTNAHVVAGVTEPTVELPGVGGVAGRIVYFDAQQDVAVIAIDGLSTAPLALGETLPDGTVAVQGYPFGGPFASTGAEIVDVSTIEASSIDGGSRAPRESYTLAAD
;
A
#
# COMPACT_ATOMS: atom_id res chain seq x y z
N ILE A 1 -1.71 24.73 -20.86
CA ILE A 1 -1.95 25.03 -19.44
C ILE A 1 -0.87 24.31 -18.67
N GLU A 2 0.16 25.04 -18.26
CA GLU A 2 1.26 24.53 -17.44
C GLU A 2 0.70 24.12 -16.06
N ARG A 3 0.87 22.85 -15.72
CA ARG A 3 0.54 22.36 -14.38
C ARG A 3 1.69 22.70 -13.45
N TYR A 4 1.49 23.70 -12.65
CA TYR A 4 2.41 24.12 -11.60
C TYR A 4 2.38 23.11 -10.47
N THR A 5 3.40 22.25 -10.38
CA THR A 5 3.68 21.50 -9.16
C THR A 5 4.55 22.41 -8.28
N PRO A 6 4.13 22.77 -7.06
CA PRO A 6 4.95 23.64 -6.22
C PRO A 6 6.32 23.02 -5.96
N ASP A 7 7.40 23.77 -6.21
CA ASP A 7 8.80 23.38 -5.95
C ASP A 7 9.09 22.72 -4.58
N PRO A 8 8.36 23.06 -3.48
CA PRO A 8 8.54 22.38 -2.20
C PRO A 8 8.13 20.92 -2.23
N LEU A 9 7.07 20.57 -2.98
CA LEU A 9 6.58 19.20 -3.08
C LEU A 9 7.55 18.32 -3.90
N ALA A 10 8.09 18.86 -4.99
CA ALA A 10 9.08 18.15 -5.81
C ALA A 10 10.38 17.90 -5.05
N ARG A 11 10.81 18.84 -4.19
CA ARG A 11 11.98 18.65 -3.31
C ARG A 11 11.73 17.66 -2.17
N ALA A 12 10.58 17.74 -1.52
CA ALA A 12 10.18 16.77 -0.49
C ALA A 12 10.13 15.35 -1.07
N LEU A 13 9.53 15.19 -2.24
CA LEU A 13 9.45 13.90 -2.96
C LEU A 13 10.84 13.38 -3.39
N GLY A 14 11.79 14.24 -3.67
CA GLY A 14 13.17 13.87 -3.99
C GLY A 14 13.98 13.40 -2.79
N GLN A 15 13.74 13.96 -1.59
CA GLN A 15 14.43 13.58 -0.36
C GLN A 15 13.93 12.24 0.22
N VAL A 16 12.64 11.96 0.11
CA VAL A 16 12.01 10.68 0.52
C VAL A 16 12.75 9.47 -0.04
N ARG A 17 13.33 9.61 -1.18
CA ARG A 17 13.88 8.54 -1.95
C ARG A 17 15.24 8.01 -1.52
N GLY A 18 16.10 8.86 -1.03
CA GLY A 18 17.42 8.42 -0.52
C GLY A 18 17.29 7.48 0.68
N LEU A 19 16.17 7.57 1.41
CA LEU A 19 15.91 6.82 2.63
C LEU A 19 15.18 5.50 2.39
N VAL A 20 14.25 5.45 1.44
CA VAL A 20 13.49 4.22 1.13
C VAL A 20 14.35 3.15 0.45
N VAL A 21 15.41 3.56 -0.25
CA VAL A 21 16.31 2.61 -0.97
C VAL A 21 17.42 2.07 -0.09
N SER A 22 17.85 2.79 0.94
CA SER A 22 18.99 2.38 1.77
C SER A 22 18.61 1.54 3.00
N GLU A 23 17.38 1.69 3.49
CA GLU A 23 16.88 0.88 4.61
C GLU A 23 15.58 0.22 4.14
N GLY A 24 15.72 -1.00 3.64
CA GLY A 24 14.54 -1.83 3.33
C GLY A 24 13.54 -1.81 4.49
N ILE A 25 12.29 -2.15 4.21
CA ILE A 25 11.19 -2.27 5.19
C ILE A 25 11.76 -2.50 6.59
N PRO A 26 11.50 -1.61 7.56
CA PRO A 26 12.07 -1.78 8.90
C PRO A 26 11.88 -3.24 9.33
N ARG A 27 12.95 -3.90 9.69
CA ARG A 27 12.88 -5.26 10.24
C ARG A 27 12.21 -5.17 11.61
N ILE A 28 10.90 -4.99 11.61
CA ILE A 28 10.07 -5.05 12.83
C ILE A 28 10.23 -6.42 13.49
N ALA A 29 10.54 -7.45 12.71
CA ALA A 29 10.85 -8.79 13.20
C ALA A 29 12.00 -8.85 14.21
N ASP A 30 13.02 -7.97 14.09
CA ASP A 30 14.14 -7.95 15.03
C ASP A 30 13.78 -7.27 16.38
N ALA A 31 12.72 -6.45 16.41
CA ALA A 31 12.27 -5.75 17.62
C ALA A 31 11.26 -6.55 18.45
N LEU A 32 10.57 -7.51 17.84
CA LEU A 32 9.51 -8.29 18.49
C LEU A 32 9.96 -9.65 19.03
N GLY A 33 11.26 -9.99 18.95
CA GLY A 33 11.73 -11.31 19.34
C GLY A 33 10.85 -12.38 18.70
N ALA A 34 11.40 -13.34 18.00
CA ALA A 34 10.64 -14.36 17.29
C ALA A 34 9.47 -14.88 18.16
N LEU A 35 8.29 -14.34 17.91
CA LEU A 35 7.05 -14.94 18.43
C LEU A 35 7.00 -16.29 17.74
N ASP A 36 7.03 -17.37 18.53
CA ASP A 36 6.86 -18.74 18.04
C ASP A 36 5.37 -18.89 17.63
N SER A 37 5.01 -18.18 16.56
CA SER A 37 3.72 -18.30 15.92
C SER A 37 3.80 -19.58 15.10
N GLY A 38 2.91 -20.52 15.41
CA GLY A 38 2.76 -21.76 14.65
C GLY A 38 2.61 -21.48 13.14
N PRO A 39 2.49 -22.51 12.32
CA PRO A 39 2.32 -22.31 10.89
C PRO A 39 1.12 -21.40 10.63
N PRO A 40 1.23 -20.48 9.65
CA PRO A 40 0.16 -19.53 9.35
C PRO A 40 -1.14 -20.25 9.00
N PRO A 41 -2.30 -19.64 9.30
CA PRO A 41 -3.58 -20.26 9.04
C PRO A 41 -3.80 -20.47 7.54
N THR A 42 -4.30 -21.64 7.19
CA THR A 42 -4.73 -21.92 5.82
C THR A 42 -6.08 -21.24 5.58
N ILE A 43 -6.15 -20.38 4.57
CA ILE A 43 -7.41 -19.80 4.09
C ILE A 43 -7.90 -20.54 2.86
N ASP A 44 -9.21 -20.59 2.66
CA ASP A 44 -9.79 -20.98 1.37
C ASP A 44 -9.68 -19.80 0.39
N GLY A 45 -8.54 -19.71 -0.31
CA GLY A 45 -8.28 -18.66 -1.30
C GLY A 45 -9.28 -18.63 -2.46
N GLY A 46 -10.06 -19.70 -2.65
CA GLY A 46 -11.14 -19.78 -3.62
C GLY A 46 -12.51 -19.36 -3.09
N SER A 47 -12.60 -18.90 -1.84
CA SER A 47 -13.90 -18.46 -1.30
C SER A 47 -14.48 -17.31 -2.15
N PRO A 48 -15.81 -17.29 -2.36
CA PRO A 48 -16.46 -16.23 -3.14
C PRO A 48 -16.13 -14.82 -2.64
N ALA A 49 -16.09 -14.61 -1.34
CA ALA A 49 -15.80 -13.32 -0.73
C ALA A 49 -14.37 -12.83 -1.05
N LEU A 50 -13.36 -13.70 -0.95
CA LEU A 50 -11.98 -13.35 -1.29
C LEU A 50 -11.80 -13.13 -2.79
N THR A 51 -12.50 -13.92 -3.61
CA THR A 51 -12.49 -13.77 -5.06
C THR A 51 -13.13 -12.43 -5.47
N GLU A 52 -14.22 -12.03 -4.84
CA GLU A 52 -14.88 -10.75 -5.07
C GLU A 52 -13.98 -9.60 -4.61
N ALA A 53 -13.41 -9.67 -3.40
CA ALA A 53 -12.49 -8.66 -2.89
C ALA A 53 -11.28 -8.45 -3.82
N ALA A 54 -10.73 -9.53 -4.36
CA ALA A 54 -9.60 -9.47 -5.29
C ALA A 54 -9.88 -8.64 -6.55
N GLN A 55 -11.14 -8.52 -6.98
CA GLN A 55 -11.50 -7.68 -8.14
C GLN A 55 -11.26 -6.18 -7.89
N SER A 56 -11.24 -5.78 -6.62
CA SER A 56 -11.03 -4.39 -6.21
C SER A 56 -9.59 -4.09 -5.81
N VAL A 57 -8.69 -5.08 -5.91
CA VAL A 57 -7.25 -4.93 -5.61
C VAL A 57 -6.47 -4.83 -6.91
N GLY A 58 -5.72 -3.75 -7.07
CA GLY A 58 -4.92 -3.45 -8.26
C GLY A 58 -3.42 -3.38 -7.99
N ARG A 59 -2.62 -3.63 -9.02
CA ARG A 59 -1.20 -3.37 -9.03
C ARG A 59 -0.95 -1.92 -9.43
N VAL A 60 -0.21 -1.19 -8.62
CA VAL A 60 0.26 0.16 -8.93
C VAL A 60 1.68 0.09 -9.46
N THR A 61 1.93 0.76 -10.56
CA THR A 61 3.29 0.98 -11.08
C THR A 61 3.47 2.43 -11.48
N GLY A 62 4.69 2.93 -11.40
CA GLY A 62 4.99 4.28 -11.83
C GLY A 62 6.48 4.54 -11.95
N ALA A 63 6.85 5.41 -12.90
CA ALA A 63 8.21 5.86 -13.05
C ALA A 63 8.44 7.12 -12.21
N ALA A 64 9.35 7.03 -11.27
CA ALA A 64 9.84 8.18 -10.53
C ALA A 64 11.00 8.80 -11.32
N TYR A 65 10.71 9.62 -12.34
CA TYR A 65 11.66 10.16 -13.31
C TYR A 65 12.84 10.91 -12.68
N ALA A 66 12.58 11.63 -11.60
CA ALA A 66 13.63 12.41 -10.91
C ALA A 66 14.78 11.56 -10.40
N CYS A 67 14.61 10.28 -10.39
CA CYS A 67 15.51 9.35 -9.75
C CYS A 67 15.73 8.05 -10.56
N GLY A 68 15.14 7.86 -11.76
CA GLY A 68 15.38 6.73 -12.68
C GLY A 68 14.94 5.36 -12.13
N GLN A 69 13.96 5.28 -11.24
CA GLN A 69 13.47 4.01 -10.69
C GLN A 69 11.98 3.81 -11.00
N THR A 70 11.58 2.57 -11.10
CA THR A 70 10.19 2.17 -11.14
C THR A 70 9.73 1.81 -9.73
N GLN A 71 8.63 2.38 -9.31
CA GLN A 71 7.94 2.03 -8.08
C GLN A 71 6.82 1.05 -8.41
N SER A 72 6.54 0.13 -7.50
CA SER A 72 5.41 -0.79 -7.63
C SER A 72 4.86 -1.18 -6.26
N GLY A 73 3.57 -1.50 -6.22
CA GLY A 73 2.89 -1.93 -5.00
C GLY A 73 1.43 -2.27 -5.29
N SER A 74 0.65 -2.33 -4.23
CA SER A 74 -0.78 -2.63 -4.28
C SER A 74 -1.61 -1.38 -4.02
N ALA A 75 -2.80 -1.33 -4.59
CA ALA A 75 -3.86 -0.41 -4.24
C ALA A 75 -5.20 -1.14 -4.17
N PHE A 76 -6.18 -0.55 -3.53
CA PHE A 76 -7.54 -1.07 -3.55
C PHE A 76 -8.56 0.05 -3.67
N VAL A 77 -9.69 -0.25 -4.29
CA VAL A 77 -10.77 0.72 -4.53
C VAL A 77 -11.49 0.99 -3.21
N ILE A 78 -11.60 2.26 -2.83
CA ILE A 78 -12.25 2.71 -1.59
C ILE A 78 -13.54 3.51 -1.82
N ALA A 79 -13.72 4.06 -3.00
CA ALA A 79 -14.91 4.81 -3.42
C ALA A 79 -14.93 4.89 -4.94
N ASP A 80 -15.97 5.45 -5.52
CA ASP A 80 -16.06 5.74 -6.95
C ASP A 80 -14.84 6.54 -7.39
N ASP A 81 -14.14 6.05 -8.41
CA ASP A 81 -12.96 6.69 -8.98
C ASP A 81 -11.78 6.89 -8.00
N ARG A 82 -11.74 6.19 -6.84
CA ARG A 82 -10.69 6.37 -5.81
C ARG A 82 -10.09 5.06 -5.35
N LEU A 83 -8.77 5.01 -5.37
CA LEU A 83 -7.99 3.90 -4.82
C LEU A 83 -7.06 4.39 -3.72
N LEU A 84 -6.94 3.58 -2.68
CA LEU A 84 -5.99 3.77 -1.59
C LEU A 84 -4.72 2.96 -1.87
N THR A 85 -3.57 3.57 -1.63
CA THR A 85 -2.25 2.92 -1.67
C THR A 85 -1.33 3.56 -0.62
N ASN A 86 -0.14 3.00 -0.43
CA ASN A 86 0.86 3.63 0.41
C ASN A 86 1.54 4.80 -0.32
N ALA A 87 1.89 5.85 0.44
CA ALA A 87 2.55 7.01 -0.10
C ALA A 87 3.93 6.65 -0.69
N HIS A 88 4.67 5.72 -0.06
CA HIS A 88 5.97 5.28 -0.57
C HIS A 88 5.87 4.61 -1.96
N VAL A 89 4.74 3.98 -2.30
CA VAL A 89 4.52 3.33 -3.61
C VAL A 89 4.44 4.36 -4.73
N VAL A 90 3.97 5.56 -4.44
CA VAL A 90 3.79 6.64 -5.44
C VAL A 90 4.70 7.84 -5.21
N ALA A 91 5.66 7.72 -4.29
CA ALA A 91 6.62 8.78 -4.03
C ALA A 91 7.47 9.09 -5.28
N GLY A 92 7.45 10.34 -5.73
CA GLY A 92 8.17 10.78 -6.94
C GLY A 92 7.55 10.33 -8.27
N VAL A 93 6.41 9.64 -8.24
CA VAL A 93 5.64 9.25 -9.44
C VAL A 93 4.70 10.39 -9.80
N THR A 94 4.75 10.81 -11.07
CA THR A 94 3.87 11.88 -11.56
C THR A 94 2.52 11.33 -12.04
N GLU A 95 2.55 10.19 -12.70
CA GLU A 95 1.39 9.56 -13.32
C GLU A 95 1.46 8.05 -13.07
N PRO A 96 0.85 7.56 -11.96
CA PRO A 96 0.81 6.13 -11.68
C PRO A 96 -0.12 5.41 -12.66
N THR A 97 0.26 4.21 -13.04
CA THR A 97 -0.60 3.27 -13.75
C THR A 97 -1.12 2.24 -12.76
N VAL A 98 -2.43 2.01 -12.76
CA VAL A 98 -3.07 0.98 -11.95
C VAL A 98 -3.64 -0.10 -12.86
N GLU A 99 -3.25 -1.34 -12.60
CA GLU A 99 -3.80 -2.52 -13.28
C GLU A 99 -4.82 -3.20 -12.36
N LEU A 100 -6.08 -3.21 -12.78
CA LEU A 100 -7.18 -3.88 -12.08
C LEU A 100 -7.67 -5.08 -12.89
N PRO A 101 -8.13 -6.16 -12.22
CA PRO A 101 -8.75 -7.29 -12.89
C PRO A 101 -9.91 -6.86 -13.80
N GLY A 102 -9.94 -7.35 -15.04
CA GLY A 102 -11.00 -7.02 -15.99
C GLY A 102 -10.97 -5.63 -16.60
N VAL A 103 -10.20 -4.69 -16.04
CA VAL A 103 -10.07 -3.31 -16.53
C VAL A 103 -8.77 -3.10 -17.31
N GLY A 104 -7.70 -3.76 -16.86
CA GLY A 104 -6.36 -3.58 -17.41
C GLY A 104 -5.64 -2.38 -16.81
N GLY A 105 -4.58 -1.90 -17.47
CA GLY A 105 -3.76 -0.79 -17.01
C GLY A 105 -4.39 0.56 -17.35
N VAL A 106 -4.68 1.38 -16.34
CA VAL A 106 -5.27 2.72 -16.48
C VAL A 106 -4.39 3.74 -15.79
N ALA A 107 -4.15 4.88 -16.44
CA ALA A 107 -3.43 5.99 -15.84
C ALA A 107 -4.26 6.66 -14.74
N GLY A 108 -3.62 6.93 -13.61
CA GLY A 108 -4.23 7.60 -12.49
C GLY A 108 -3.55 8.92 -12.15
N ARG A 109 -4.17 9.66 -11.25
CA ARG A 109 -3.67 10.93 -10.74
C ARG A 109 -3.66 10.91 -9.22
N ILE A 110 -2.52 11.19 -8.61
CA ILE A 110 -2.40 11.30 -7.15
C ILE A 110 -3.18 12.53 -6.70
N VAL A 111 -4.20 12.34 -5.87
CA VAL A 111 -5.08 13.41 -5.36
C VAL A 111 -4.92 13.67 -3.86
N TYR A 112 -4.33 12.73 -3.15
CA TYR A 112 -3.94 12.86 -1.74
C TYR A 112 -2.61 12.16 -1.51
N PHE A 113 -1.77 12.73 -0.65
CA PHE A 113 -0.46 12.18 -0.31
C PHE A 113 -0.08 12.61 1.10
N ASP A 114 0.10 11.64 1.98
CA ASP A 114 0.52 11.84 3.36
C ASP A 114 1.78 11.02 3.65
N ALA A 115 2.92 11.70 3.69
CA ALA A 115 4.21 11.08 3.96
C ALA A 115 4.32 10.55 5.41
N GLN A 116 3.59 11.17 6.34
CA GLN A 116 3.66 10.82 7.75
C GLN A 116 2.86 9.56 8.06
N GLN A 117 1.67 9.43 7.48
CA GLN A 117 0.83 8.25 7.65
C GLN A 117 1.11 7.16 6.61
N ASP A 118 1.99 7.44 5.64
CA ASP A 118 2.29 6.56 4.50
C ASP A 118 1.03 6.17 3.71
N VAL A 119 0.18 7.15 3.43
CA VAL A 119 -1.09 6.96 2.71
C VAL A 119 -1.15 7.87 1.49
N ALA A 120 -1.63 7.35 0.38
CA ALA A 120 -1.93 8.11 -0.82
C ALA A 120 -3.25 7.67 -1.45
N VAL A 121 -3.93 8.59 -2.14
CA VAL A 121 -5.13 8.29 -2.93
C VAL A 121 -4.87 8.60 -4.39
N ILE A 122 -5.19 7.64 -5.23
CA ILE A 122 -5.15 7.75 -6.69
C ILE A 122 -6.58 7.92 -7.21
N ALA A 123 -6.81 8.92 -8.04
CA ALA A 123 -8.03 9.10 -8.80
C ALA A 123 -7.88 8.50 -10.20
N ILE A 124 -8.90 7.76 -10.64
CA ILE A 124 -9.06 7.22 -12.00
C ILE A 124 -10.47 7.55 -12.46
N ASP A 125 -10.59 8.42 -13.44
CA ASP A 125 -11.90 8.87 -13.90
C ASP A 125 -12.65 7.75 -14.66
N GLY A 126 -13.90 7.50 -14.30
CA GLY A 126 -14.77 6.51 -14.94
C GLY A 126 -14.48 5.07 -14.52
N LEU A 127 -13.88 4.85 -13.37
CA LEU A 127 -13.64 3.52 -12.84
C LEU A 127 -14.96 2.89 -12.38
N SER A 128 -15.30 1.73 -12.96
CA SER A 128 -16.53 0.99 -12.64
C SER A 128 -16.36 -0.13 -11.63
N THR A 129 -15.15 -0.31 -11.10
CA THR A 129 -14.85 -1.35 -10.10
C THR A 129 -15.48 -0.99 -8.75
N ALA A 130 -16.19 -1.94 -8.15
CA ALA A 130 -16.82 -1.74 -6.85
C ALA A 130 -15.79 -1.45 -5.74
N PRO A 131 -16.07 -0.53 -4.81
CA PRO A 131 -15.19 -0.30 -3.68
C PRO A 131 -15.27 -1.44 -2.65
N LEU A 132 -14.15 -1.72 -1.98
CA LEU A 132 -14.15 -2.56 -0.79
C LEU A 132 -14.83 -1.83 0.37
N ALA A 133 -15.65 -2.53 1.11
CA ALA A 133 -16.20 -2.01 2.36
C ALA A 133 -15.06 -1.88 3.39
N LEU A 134 -14.92 -0.68 3.94
CA LEU A 134 -13.99 -0.46 5.04
C LEU A 134 -14.65 -0.97 6.32
N GLY A 135 -13.98 -1.91 6.99
CA GLY A 135 -14.43 -2.50 8.24
C GLY A 135 -13.88 -1.78 9.46
N GLU A 136 -14.31 -2.23 10.63
CA GLU A 136 -13.71 -1.84 11.90
C GLU A 136 -12.43 -2.64 12.16
N THR A 137 -11.57 -2.11 13.03
CA THR A 137 -10.36 -2.79 13.48
C THR A 137 -10.73 -4.07 14.24
N LEU A 138 -10.21 -5.21 13.81
CA LEU A 138 -10.38 -6.49 14.49
C LEU A 138 -9.25 -6.67 15.50
N PRO A 139 -9.55 -7.06 16.75
CA PRO A 139 -8.52 -7.25 17.76
C PRO A 139 -7.71 -8.54 17.58
N ASP A 140 -8.30 -9.55 16.99
CA ASP A 140 -7.74 -10.89 16.78
C ASP A 140 -8.41 -11.59 15.58
N GLY A 141 -7.94 -12.77 15.25
CA GLY A 141 -8.53 -13.68 14.27
C GLY A 141 -7.73 -13.87 12.98
N THR A 142 -8.25 -14.76 12.15
CA THR A 142 -7.66 -15.06 10.85
C THR A 142 -8.15 -14.06 9.81
N VAL A 143 -7.20 -13.50 9.06
CA VAL A 143 -7.44 -12.55 7.97
C VAL A 143 -6.79 -13.02 6.68
N ALA A 144 -7.23 -12.47 5.55
CA ALA A 144 -6.58 -12.63 4.26
C ALA A 144 -5.82 -11.36 3.89
N VAL A 145 -4.57 -11.51 3.53
CA VAL A 145 -3.75 -10.44 2.94
C VAL A 145 -3.72 -10.62 1.44
N GLN A 146 -4.22 -9.63 0.71
CA GLN A 146 -4.30 -9.66 -0.74
C GLN A 146 -3.51 -8.50 -1.35
N GLY A 147 -2.79 -8.76 -2.44
CA GLY A 147 -2.03 -7.71 -3.13
C GLY A 147 -1.00 -8.24 -4.12
N TYR A 148 -0.08 -7.35 -4.47
CA TYR A 148 1.01 -7.59 -5.43
C TYR A 148 2.37 -7.38 -4.74
N PRO A 149 2.84 -8.35 -3.93
CA PRO A 149 4.08 -8.22 -3.20
C PRO A 149 5.24 -7.95 -4.15
N PHE A 150 6.04 -6.92 -3.85
CA PHE A 150 7.16 -6.46 -4.68
C PHE A 150 6.81 -6.16 -6.15
N GLY A 151 5.53 -5.84 -6.45
CA GLY A 151 5.04 -5.65 -7.82
C GLY A 151 4.93 -6.92 -8.64
N GLY A 152 5.06 -8.08 -8.00
CA GLY A 152 4.94 -9.40 -8.61
C GLY A 152 3.51 -9.79 -8.95
N PRO A 153 3.24 -11.09 -9.14
CA PRO A 153 1.89 -11.59 -9.39
C PRO A 153 1.01 -11.35 -8.16
N PHE A 154 -0.31 -11.32 -8.38
CA PHE A 154 -1.30 -11.26 -7.31
C PHE A 154 -1.10 -12.44 -6.35
N ALA A 155 -1.13 -12.14 -5.06
CA ALA A 155 -1.07 -13.11 -3.99
C ALA A 155 -2.25 -12.90 -3.02
N SER A 156 -2.74 -14.00 -2.46
CA SER A 156 -3.73 -14.03 -1.39
C SER A 156 -3.26 -15.03 -0.36
N THR A 157 -2.90 -14.55 0.82
CA THR A 157 -2.27 -15.35 1.88
C THR A 157 -3.07 -15.22 3.17
N GLY A 158 -3.24 -16.33 3.89
CA GLY A 158 -3.80 -16.30 5.25
C GLY A 158 -2.81 -15.72 6.23
N ALA A 159 -3.31 -14.98 7.19
CA ALA A 159 -2.54 -14.48 8.32
C ALA A 159 -3.38 -14.49 9.58
N GLU A 160 -2.72 -14.59 10.74
CA GLU A 160 -3.35 -14.43 12.04
C GLU A 160 -2.95 -13.09 12.64
N ILE A 161 -3.92 -12.37 13.19
CA ILE A 161 -3.65 -11.13 13.92
C ILE A 161 -3.05 -11.54 15.28
N VAL A 162 -1.79 -11.19 15.48
CA VAL A 162 -1.03 -11.49 16.71
C VAL A 162 -1.15 -10.35 17.71
N ASP A 163 -1.14 -9.11 17.22
CA ASP A 163 -1.20 -7.91 18.04
C ASP A 163 -1.77 -6.74 17.25
N VAL A 164 -2.45 -5.86 17.96
CA VAL A 164 -2.89 -4.55 17.46
C VAL A 164 -2.38 -3.50 18.42
N SER A 165 -1.44 -2.70 17.97
CA SER A 165 -0.79 -1.72 18.83
C SER A 165 -0.47 -0.43 18.10
N THR A 166 -0.28 0.63 18.87
CA THR A 166 0.21 1.90 18.35
C THR A 166 1.73 1.91 18.38
N ILE A 167 2.36 2.00 17.23
CA ILE A 167 3.80 2.10 17.09
C ILE A 167 4.24 3.51 16.68
N GLU A 168 5.44 3.92 17.08
CA GLU A 168 6.08 5.14 16.61
C GLU A 168 6.72 4.89 15.23
N ALA A 169 5.99 5.20 14.17
CA ALA A 169 6.44 5.01 12.80
C ALA A 169 7.13 6.25 12.26
N SER A 170 8.25 6.06 11.57
CA SER A 170 8.90 7.14 10.85
C SER A 170 8.10 7.52 9.61
N SER A 171 8.05 8.81 9.31
CA SER A 171 7.53 9.30 8.03
C SER A 171 8.42 8.75 6.89
N ILE A 172 7.85 8.60 5.71
CA ILE A 172 8.58 8.06 4.55
C ILE A 172 9.73 8.96 4.08
N ASP A 173 9.75 10.23 4.48
CA ASP A 173 10.83 11.18 4.24
C ASP A 173 11.89 11.20 5.35
N GLY A 174 11.71 10.37 6.40
CA GLY A 174 12.63 10.29 7.55
C GLY A 174 12.59 11.53 8.46
N GLY A 175 11.71 12.50 8.19
CA GLY A 175 11.70 13.81 8.87
C GLY A 175 11.06 13.82 10.25
N SER A 176 10.10 12.95 10.52
CA SER A 176 9.36 12.93 11.77
C SER A 176 8.90 11.52 12.15
N ARG A 177 8.54 11.35 13.43
CA ARG A 177 7.86 10.16 13.91
C ARG A 177 6.44 10.53 14.35
N ALA A 178 5.52 9.61 14.13
CA ALA A 178 4.14 9.76 14.57
C ALA A 178 3.56 8.41 15.01
N PRO A 179 2.63 8.42 15.97
CA PRO A 179 1.92 7.21 16.35
C PRO A 179 1.08 6.71 15.16
N ARG A 180 1.18 5.41 14.90
CA ARG A 180 0.34 4.67 13.95
C ARG A 180 -0.23 3.43 14.61
N GLU A 181 -1.56 3.24 14.46
CA GLU A 181 -2.16 1.94 14.77
C GLU A 181 -1.72 0.93 13.71
N SER A 182 -1.27 -0.22 14.16
CA SER A 182 -0.67 -1.22 13.30
C SER A 182 -1.04 -2.63 13.75
N TYR A 183 -1.27 -3.49 12.77
CA TYR A 183 -1.41 -4.93 12.98
C TYR A 183 -0.05 -5.60 12.91
N THR A 184 0.20 -6.50 13.84
CA THR A 184 1.24 -7.52 13.70
C THR A 184 0.57 -8.81 13.23
N LEU A 185 1.01 -9.30 12.09
CA LEU A 185 0.44 -10.47 11.45
C LEU A 185 1.45 -11.61 11.41
N ALA A 186 1.02 -12.81 11.75
CA ALA A 186 1.77 -14.05 11.47
C ALA A 186 1.32 -14.57 10.10
N ALA A 187 2.21 -14.56 9.13
CA ALA A 187 2.01 -15.04 7.75
C ALA A 187 3.29 -15.70 7.22
N ASP A 188 3.17 -16.56 6.17
CA ASP A 188 4.31 -17.12 5.42
C ASP A 188 4.96 -16.08 4.52
#